data_2566f61de081126d37f00f73516fe1da
#
_entry.id   2566f61de081126d37f00f73516fe1da
#
_cell.length_a   1.000
_cell.length_b   1.000
_cell.length_c   1.000
_cell.angle_alpha   90.00
_cell.angle_beta   90.00
_cell.angle_gamma   90.00
#
_symmetry.space_group_name_H-M   'P 1'
#
loop_
_entity.id
_entity.type
_entity.pdbx_description
1 polymer ?
#
loop_
_entity_poly.entity_id
_entity_poly.type
_entity_poly.pdbx_seq_one_letter_code
_entity_poly.pdbx_strand_id
1 'polypeptide(L)'
;MKIRLENENDYLEVENLLRDSFWNVYRPGAFEHYIVHHLRDDESFIPHLAYVIECGGKIVGNINYSRGFIDYGDEKSDAVVLGPIAIDGSCQNKGLGSKLIRRTLDLARDEDIPFVFVIGDEDYYHRFGFESASEYDLYLEGTDTDDECPFFMINVFDGSNMKNKRGVFHNPEVFNVDEGEVDEFDKEFEYREKLVLDSQLKEL
;
A
#
# COMPACT_ATOMS: atom_id res chain seq x y z
N MET A 1 -15.91 6.00 -17.16
CA MET A 1 -14.85 5.84 -16.16
C MET A 1 -15.02 6.92 -15.12
N LYS A 2 -15.09 6.56 -13.85
CA LYS A 2 -15.28 7.44 -12.71
C LYS A 2 -14.26 7.08 -11.63
N ILE A 3 -13.62 8.09 -11.03
CA ILE A 3 -12.77 7.93 -9.84
C ILE A 3 -13.57 8.51 -8.68
N ARG A 4 -13.80 7.71 -7.64
CA ARG A 4 -14.61 8.07 -6.48
C ARG A 4 -14.12 7.38 -5.21
N LEU A 5 -14.57 7.85 -4.06
CA LEU A 5 -14.38 7.15 -2.80
C LEU A 5 -14.94 5.72 -2.89
N GLU A 6 -14.24 4.80 -2.25
CA GLU A 6 -14.73 3.46 -1.97
C GLU A 6 -15.93 3.54 -1.02
N ASN A 7 -16.84 2.59 -1.13
CA ASN A 7 -17.94 2.41 -0.19
C ASN A 7 -18.22 0.91 0.02
N GLU A 8 -19.03 0.57 1.02
CA GLU A 8 -19.29 -0.81 1.43
C GLU A 8 -19.75 -1.75 0.29
N ASN A 9 -20.47 -1.22 -0.71
CA ASN A 9 -20.92 -2.05 -1.85
C ASN A 9 -19.76 -2.45 -2.79
N ASP A 10 -18.61 -1.79 -2.68
CA ASP A 10 -17.43 -2.06 -3.50
C ASP A 10 -16.52 -3.14 -2.88
N TYR A 11 -16.65 -3.41 -1.59
CA TYR A 11 -15.70 -4.17 -0.79
C TYR A 11 -15.33 -5.53 -1.40
N LEU A 12 -16.32 -6.34 -1.72
CA LEU A 12 -16.09 -7.66 -2.32
C LEU A 12 -15.43 -7.57 -3.70
N GLU A 13 -15.80 -6.57 -4.50
CA GLU A 13 -15.22 -6.40 -5.84
C GLU A 13 -13.76 -5.91 -5.74
N VAL A 14 -13.45 -5.07 -4.75
CA VAL A 14 -12.08 -4.63 -4.45
C VAL A 14 -11.22 -5.78 -3.92
N GLU A 15 -11.73 -6.59 -3.03
CA GLU A 15 -11.02 -7.78 -2.52
C GLU A 15 -10.68 -8.75 -3.66
N ASN A 16 -11.65 -9.02 -4.55
CA ASN A 16 -11.38 -9.83 -5.74
C ASN A 16 -10.32 -9.18 -6.65
N LEU A 17 -10.39 -7.86 -6.89
CA LEU A 17 -9.41 -7.13 -7.69
C LEU A 17 -8.01 -7.23 -7.08
N LEU A 18 -7.86 -7.05 -5.78
CA LEU A 18 -6.57 -7.17 -5.08
C LEU A 18 -6.06 -8.61 -5.15
N ARG A 19 -6.91 -9.58 -4.85
CA ARG A 19 -6.57 -10.99 -4.96
C ARG A 19 -6.09 -11.36 -6.37
N ASP A 20 -6.80 -10.90 -7.41
CA ASP A 20 -6.43 -11.14 -8.80
C ASP A 20 -5.09 -10.49 -9.18
N SER A 21 -4.84 -9.29 -8.66
CA SER A 21 -3.66 -8.50 -9.01
C SER A 21 -2.38 -9.00 -8.34
N PHE A 22 -2.48 -9.61 -7.15
CA PHE A 22 -1.34 -10.02 -6.34
C PHE A 22 -1.14 -11.53 -6.25
N TRP A 23 -2.08 -12.35 -6.77
CA TRP A 23 -2.00 -13.80 -6.66
C TRP A 23 -0.74 -14.39 -7.28
N ASN A 24 0.08 -15.04 -6.45
CA ASN A 24 1.37 -15.63 -6.81
C ASN A 24 2.42 -14.61 -7.33
N VAL A 25 2.27 -13.31 -7.03
CA VAL A 25 3.23 -12.30 -7.49
C VAL A 25 4.44 -12.23 -6.55
N TYR A 26 4.23 -11.88 -5.30
CA TYR A 26 5.32 -11.71 -4.31
C TYR A 26 5.55 -12.95 -3.45
N ARG A 27 4.54 -13.80 -3.33
CA ARG A 27 4.52 -15.04 -2.53
C ARG A 27 3.51 -16.01 -3.11
N PRO A 28 3.46 -17.27 -2.65
CA PRO A 28 2.35 -18.16 -2.97
C PRO A 28 1.04 -17.59 -2.42
N GLY A 29 0.02 -17.44 -3.29
CA GLY A 29 -1.21 -16.73 -2.92
C GLY A 29 -1.07 -15.22 -2.92
N ALA A 30 -1.85 -14.54 -2.10
CA ALA A 30 -1.85 -13.08 -1.89
C ALA A 30 -2.31 -12.75 -0.47
N PHE A 31 -1.83 -11.63 0.10
CA PHE A 31 -2.29 -11.14 1.42
C PHE A 31 -3.11 -9.86 1.30
N GLU A 32 -2.99 -9.13 0.21
CA GLU A 32 -3.48 -7.77 0.03
C GLU A 32 -5.01 -7.67 0.16
N HIS A 33 -5.75 -8.69 -0.30
CA HIS A 33 -7.21 -8.74 -0.17
C HIS A 33 -7.63 -8.98 1.28
N TYR A 34 -6.91 -9.82 2.04
CA TYR A 34 -7.10 -10.03 3.46
C TYR A 34 -6.77 -8.77 4.27
N ILE A 35 -5.64 -8.14 3.96
CA ILE A 35 -5.23 -6.88 4.60
C ILE A 35 -6.31 -5.81 4.42
N VAL A 36 -6.81 -5.59 3.21
CA VAL A 36 -7.83 -4.55 2.97
C VAL A 36 -9.16 -4.88 3.63
N HIS A 37 -9.54 -6.17 3.68
CA HIS A 37 -10.73 -6.59 4.42
C HIS A 37 -10.69 -6.13 5.88
N HIS A 38 -9.59 -6.42 6.58
CA HIS A 38 -9.43 -6.07 7.99
C HIS A 38 -9.06 -4.60 8.21
N LEU A 39 -8.35 -3.98 7.28
CA LEU A 39 -7.97 -2.58 7.36
C LEU A 39 -9.19 -1.65 7.50
N ARG A 40 -10.30 -1.97 6.85
CA ARG A 40 -11.51 -1.13 6.86
C ARG A 40 -12.13 -0.98 8.26
N ASP A 41 -11.93 -1.98 9.12
CA ASP A 41 -12.39 -1.97 10.52
C ASP A 41 -11.28 -1.55 11.51
N ASP A 42 -10.05 -1.31 11.02
CA ASP A 42 -8.90 -0.91 11.83
C ASP A 42 -8.81 0.62 11.98
N GLU A 43 -8.39 1.08 13.16
CA GLU A 43 -8.24 2.52 13.45
C GLU A 43 -7.17 3.23 12.60
N SER A 44 -6.25 2.46 12.03
CA SER A 44 -5.22 2.99 11.12
C SER A 44 -5.77 3.35 9.74
N PHE A 45 -6.95 2.87 9.36
CA PHE A 45 -7.54 3.14 8.05
C PHE A 45 -7.78 4.62 7.79
N ILE A 46 -7.54 5.06 6.57
CA ILE A 46 -7.81 6.43 6.13
C ILE A 46 -8.89 6.41 5.03
N PRO A 47 -10.19 6.31 5.39
CA PRO A 47 -11.27 6.06 4.44
C PRO A 47 -11.47 7.16 3.41
N HIS A 48 -11.15 8.42 3.74
CA HIS A 48 -11.25 9.55 2.80
C HIS A 48 -10.13 9.59 1.75
N LEU A 49 -9.10 8.74 1.88
CA LEU A 49 -8.08 8.48 0.87
C LEU A 49 -8.23 7.13 0.16
N ALA A 50 -9.25 6.32 0.52
CA ALA A 50 -9.56 5.07 -0.15
C ALA A 50 -10.42 5.33 -1.40
N TYR A 51 -9.85 5.10 -2.58
CA TYR A 51 -10.48 5.41 -3.86
C TYR A 51 -10.56 4.21 -4.78
N VAL A 52 -11.60 4.19 -5.59
CA VAL A 52 -11.79 3.19 -6.66
C VAL A 52 -11.92 3.87 -8.03
N ILE A 53 -11.56 3.11 -9.07
CA ILE A 53 -11.88 3.42 -10.46
C ILE A 53 -13.00 2.50 -10.92
N GLU A 54 -14.14 3.09 -11.24
CA GLU A 54 -15.28 2.40 -11.84
C GLU A 54 -15.31 2.61 -13.36
N CYS A 55 -15.42 1.53 -14.11
CA CYS A 55 -15.55 1.56 -15.57
C CYS A 55 -16.63 0.58 -16.02
N GLY A 56 -17.71 1.10 -16.63
CA GLY A 56 -18.82 0.27 -17.11
C GLY A 56 -19.55 -0.52 -16.01
N GLY A 57 -19.58 0.02 -14.79
CA GLY A 57 -20.22 -0.63 -13.63
C GLY A 57 -19.34 -1.68 -12.94
N LYS A 58 -18.04 -1.75 -13.25
CA LYS A 58 -17.06 -2.63 -12.60
C LYS A 58 -15.95 -1.81 -11.96
N ILE A 59 -15.45 -2.26 -10.84
CA ILE A 59 -14.24 -1.71 -10.21
C ILE A 59 -13.01 -2.28 -10.94
N VAL A 60 -12.21 -1.39 -11.52
CA VAL A 60 -11.00 -1.73 -12.27
C VAL A 60 -9.72 -1.15 -11.65
N GLY A 61 -9.84 -0.50 -10.51
CA GLY A 61 -8.70 0.03 -9.75
C GLY A 61 -9.12 0.38 -8.33
N ASN A 62 -8.20 0.19 -7.39
CA ASN A 62 -8.35 0.55 -5.99
C ASN A 62 -7.02 1.06 -5.45
N ILE A 63 -7.07 1.98 -4.50
CA ILE A 63 -5.94 2.48 -3.71
C ILE A 63 -6.40 2.73 -2.29
N ASN A 64 -5.57 2.36 -1.31
CA ASN A 64 -5.80 2.55 0.11
C ASN A 64 -4.66 3.30 0.76
N TYR A 65 -4.93 3.84 1.94
CA TYR A 65 -3.97 4.50 2.80
C TYR A 65 -4.23 4.11 4.25
N SER A 66 -3.16 4.01 5.02
CA SER A 66 -3.23 3.75 6.46
C SER A 66 -2.20 4.55 7.24
N ARG A 67 -2.45 4.66 8.56
CA ARG A 67 -1.54 5.29 9.51
C ARG A 67 -0.58 4.26 10.06
N GLY A 68 0.70 4.54 9.94
CA GLY A 68 1.79 3.90 10.68
C GLY A 68 2.48 4.93 11.57
N PHE A 69 3.69 4.64 12.00
CA PHE A 69 4.49 5.59 12.77
C PHE A 69 5.98 5.42 12.49
N ILE A 70 6.74 6.48 12.75
CA ILE A 70 8.19 6.45 12.75
C ILE A 70 8.66 6.44 14.19
N ASP A 71 9.47 5.45 14.55
CA ASP A 71 10.15 5.36 15.85
C ASP A 71 11.56 5.97 15.72
N TYR A 72 11.80 7.03 16.45
CA TYR A 72 13.09 7.70 16.54
C TYR A 72 13.90 7.29 17.78
N GLY A 73 13.41 6.31 18.53
CA GLY A 73 14.01 5.80 19.77
C GLY A 73 13.53 6.54 21.03
N ASP A 74 13.58 7.86 21.05
CA ASP A 74 13.14 8.71 22.17
C ASP A 74 11.73 9.27 21.99
N GLU A 75 11.23 9.26 20.76
CA GLU A 75 9.88 9.73 20.41
C GLU A 75 9.34 8.98 19.19
N LYS A 76 8.02 8.99 19.03
CA LYS A 76 7.31 8.47 17.85
C LYS A 76 6.62 9.62 17.13
N SER A 77 6.51 9.51 15.82
CA SER A 77 5.75 10.44 14.98
C SER A 77 4.79 9.68 14.07
N ASP A 78 3.58 10.19 13.93
CA ASP A 78 2.61 9.62 12.99
C ASP A 78 3.14 9.69 11.57
N ALA A 79 2.81 8.69 10.78
CA ALA A 79 3.17 8.57 9.38
C ALA A 79 2.02 7.97 8.59
N VAL A 80 2.01 8.18 7.28
CA VAL A 80 1.01 7.65 6.36
C VAL A 80 1.69 6.78 5.32
N VAL A 81 1.14 5.61 5.04
CA VAL A 81 1.60 4.71 3.99
C VAL A 81 0.51 4.50 2.94
N LEU A 82 0.91 4.58 1.68
CA LEU A 82 0.11 4.26 0.51
C LEU A 82 0.19 2.76 0.25
N GLY A 83 -0.95 2.08 0.22
CA GLY A 83 -1.06 0.68 -0.13
C GLY A 83 -2.17 -0.05 0.65
N PRO A 84 -2.59 -1.20 0.09
CA PRO A 84 -2.28 -1.67 -1.26
C PRO A 84 -2.96 -0.87 -2.37
N ILE A 85 -2.39 -0.96 -3.58
CA ILE A 85 -2.96 -0.40 -4.81
C ILE A 85 -3.02 -1.49 -5.87
N ALA A 86 -4.15 -1.58 -6.59
CA ALA A 86 -4.33 -2.53 -7.68
C ALA A 86 -5.02 -1.90 -8.89
N ILE A 87 -4.66 -2.39 -10.08
CA ILE A 87 -5.34 -2.11 -11.34
C ILE A 87 -5.59 -3.43 -12.06
N ASP A 88 -6.84 -3.66 -12.47
CA ASP A 88 -7.25 -4.83 -13.26
C ASP A 88 -6.30 -5.06 -14.45
N GLY A 89 -5.82 -6.31 -14.61
CA GLY A 89 -4.81 -6.65 -15.61
C GLY A 89 -5.18 -6.22 -17.04
N SER A 90 -6.47 -6.28 -17.39
CA SER A 90 -6.97 -5.82 -18.71
C SER A 90 -6.93 -4.30 -18.86
N CYS A 91 -6.80 -3.58 -17.77
CA CYS A 91 -6.80 -2.12 -17.67
C CYS A 91 -5.43 -1.51 -17.35
N GLN A 92 -4.41 -2.34 -17.14
CA GLN A 92 -3.02 -1.90 -16.91
C GLN A 92 -2.42 -1.18 -18.13
N ASN A 93 -1.32 -0.46 -17.91
CA ASN A 93 -0.59 0.32 -18.93
C ASN A 93 -1.42 1.42 -19.64
N LYS A 94 -2.60 1.78 -19.07
CA LYS A 94 -3.47 2.87 -19.57
C LYS A 94 -3.42 4.13 -18.68
N GLY A 95 -2.46 4.20 -17.77
CA GLY A 95 -2.27 5.32 -16.85
C GLY A 95 -3.30 5.43 -15.72
N LEU A 96 -4.08 4.37 -15.45
CA LEU A 96 -5.12 4.39 -14.41
C LEU A 96 -4.53 4.45 -13.00
N GLY A 97 -3.50 3.65 -12.71
CA GLY A 97 -2.78 3.72 -11.44
C GLY A 97 -2.19 5.11 -11.19
N SER A 98 -1.58 5.71 -12.22
CA SER A 98 -1.06 7.08 -12.13
C SER A 98 -2.13 8.12 -11.81
N LYS A 99 -3.36 7.93 -12.32
CA LYS A 99 -4.48 8.84 -12.00
C LYS A 99 -4.93 8.69 -10.54
N LEU A 100 -4.99 7.46 -10.02
CA LEU A 100 -5.31 7.22 -8.60
C LEU A 100 -4.25 7.85 -7.70
N ILE A 101 -2.98 7.52 -7.91
CA ILE A 101 -1.87 8.01 -7.10
C ILE A 101 -1.85 9.54 -7.08
N ARG A 102 -1.85 10.20 -8.24
CA ARG A 102 -1.83 11.67 -8.29
C ARG A 102 -3.04 12.29 -7.57
N ARG A 103 -4.25 11.75 -7.81
CA ARG A 103 -5.47 12.24 -7.18
C ARG A 103 -5.39 12.14 -5.65
N THR A 104 -4.93 11.01 -5.12
CA THR A 104 -4.90 10.78 -3.67
C THR A 104 -3.72 11.47 -2.98
N LEU A 105 -2.58 11.63 -3.67
CA LEU A 105 -1.46 12.46 -3.15
C LEU A 105 -1.84 13.94 -3.08
N ASP A 106 -2.60 14.47 -4.07
CA ASP A 106 -3.11 15.84 -4.01
C ASP A 106 -4.06 16.02 -2.81
N LEU A 107 -4.96 15.05 -2.56
CA LEU A 107 -5.85 15.07 -1.39
C LEU A 107 -5.07 14.99 -0.08
N ALA A 108 -4.09 14.10 0.01
CA ALA A 108 -3.25 13.98 1.20
C ALA A 108 -2.53 15.30 1.53
N ARG A 109 -2.06 16.01 0.49
CA ARG A 109 -1.43 17.32 0.66
C ARG A 109 -2.45 18.39 1.10
N ASP A 110 -3.66 18.37 0.54
CA ASP A 110 -4.74 19.31 0.91
C ASP A 110 -5.24 19.10 2.36
N GLU A 111 -4.97 17.93 2.96
CA GLU A 111 -5.29 17.58 4.35
C GLU A 111 -4.10 17.75 5.31
N ASP A 112 -3.08 18.51 4.90
CA ASP A 112 -1.88 18.79 5.70
C ASP A 112 -1.10 17.54 6.14
N ILE A 113 -1.23 16.41 5.41
CA ILE A 113 -0.36 15.24 5.60
C ILE A 113 1.03 15.64 5.13
N PRO A 114 2.07 15.60 5.99
CA PRO A 114 3.36 16.16 5.62
C PRO A 114 4.15 15.29 4.64
N PHE A 115 3.96 14.00 4.67
CA PHE A 115 4.63 13.03 3.81
C PHE A 115 3.86 11.70 3.73
N VAL A 116 4.13 10.94 2.70
CA VAL A 116 3.53 9.61 2.47
C VAL A 116 4.63 8.62 2.14
N PHE A 117 4.63 7.47 2.80
CA PHE A 117 5.48 6.33 2.46
C PHE A 117 4.82 5.43 1.42
N VAL A 118 5.66 4.66 0.71
CA VAL A 118 5.22 3.55 -0.14
C VAL A 118 6.28 2.46 -0.16
N ILE A 119 5.83 1.21 -0.23
CA ILE A 119 6.67 0.04 -0.44
C ILE A 119 6.34 -0.50 -1.82
N GLY A 120 7.31 -0.49 -2.74
CA GLY A 120 7.08 -0.92 -4.12
C GLY A 120 8.25 -0.64 -5.06
N ASP A 121 7.99 -0.75 -6.36
CA ASP A 121 8.98 -0.57 -7.42
C ASP A 121 9.39 0.91 -7.55
N GLU A 122 10.67 1.21 -7.30
CA GLU A 122 11.22 2.57 -7.37
C GLU A 122 11.05 3.19 -8.76
N ASP A 123 11.27 2.43 -9.83
CA ASP A 123 11.11 2.90 -11.22
C ASP A 123 9.65 3.34 -11.49
N TYR A 124 8.71 2.74 -10.78
CA TYR A 124 7.31 3.14 -10.90
C TYR A 124 6.98 4.37 -10.07
N TYR A 125 7.46 4.47 -8.82
CA TYR A 125 7.02 5.50 -7.87
C TYR A 125 7.78 6.82 -7.98
N HIS A 126 9.03 6.86 -8.46
CA HIS A 126 9.80 8.10 -8.67
C HIS A 126 9.05 9.14 -9.52
N ARG A 127 8.26 8.72 -10.50
CA ARG A 127 7.46 9.61 -11.36
C ARG A 127 6.37 10.41 -10.64
N PHE A 128 6.09 10.07 -9.39
CA PHE A 128 5.12 10.75 -8.52
C PHE A 128 5.81 11.59 -7.44
N GLY A 129 7.13 11.67 -7.45
CA GLY A 129 7.91 12.42 -6.48
C GLY A 129 8.27 11.63 -5.21
N PHE A 130 8.19 10.30 -5.27
CA PHE A 130 8.76 9.46 -4.22
C PHE A 130 10.28 9.33 -4.42
N GLU A 131 11.01 9.40 -3.32
CA GLU A 131 12.47 9.25 -3.23
C GLU A 131 12.80 8.16 -2.21
N SER A 132 14.00 7.61 -2.22
CA SER A 132 14.40 6.62 -1.23
C SER A 132 14.27 7.19 0.19
N ALA A 133 13.62 6.48 1.10
CA ALA A 133 13.44 6.93 2.48
C ALA A 133 14.80 7.02 3.23
N SER A 134 15.81 6.27 2.79
CA SER A 134 17.17 6.34 3.34
C SER A 134 17.85 7.69 3.13
N GLU A 135 17.45 8.48 2.13
CA GLU A 135 17.94 9.85 1.93
C GLU A 135 17.52 10.80 3.07
N TYR A 136 16.48 10.40 3.82
CA TYR A 136 15.96 11.09 4.99
C TYR A 136 16.36 10.42 6.32
N ASP A 137 17.31 9.46 6.29
CA ASP A 137 17.70 8.60 7.43
C ASP A 137 16.54 7.82 8.03
N LEU A 138 15.59 7.39 7.15
CA LEU A 138 14.40 6.61 7.50
C LEU A 138 14.47 5.21 6.89
N TYR A 139 14.15 4.20 7.70
CA TYR A 139 14.29 2.78 7.35
C TYR A 139 12.98 2.04 7.64
N LEU A 140 12.77 0.93 6.94
CA LEU A 140 11.61 0.08 7.18
C LEU A 140 11.91 -0.91 8.32
N GLU A 141 10.94 -1.16 9.19
CA GLU A 141 11.04 -2.20 10.21
C GLU A 141 11.41 -3.56 9.60
N GLY A 142 12.32 -4.28 10.27
CA GLY A 142 12.79 -5.59 9.81
C GLY A 142 13.87 -5.55 8.72
N THR A 143 14.23 -4.38 8.21
CA THR A 143 15.38 -4.24 7.29
C THR A 143 16.63 -3.79 8.03
N ASP A 144 17.81 -4.18 7.51
CA ASP A 144 19.07 -3.65 8.04
C ASP A 144 19.22 -2.19 7.60
N THR A 145 19.57 -1.31 8.53
CA THR A 145 19.78 0.11 8.25
C THR A 145 21.05 0.40 7.44
N ASP A 146 21.91 -0.60 7.28
CA ASP A 146 23.10 -0.51 6.44
C ASP A 146 22.84 -1.00 5.00
N ASP A 147 21.65 -1.61 4.75
CA ASP A 147 21.25 -2.05 3.43
C ASP A 147 20.46 -0.97 2.68
N GLU A 148 20.74 -0.82 1.40
CA GLU A 148 19.90 -0.02 0.51
C GLU A 148 18.54 -0.71 0.33
N CYS A 149 17.45 -0.02 0.72
CA CYS A 149 16.07 -0.47 0.54
C CYS A 149 15.38 0.40 -0.51
N PRO A 150 15.70 0.27 -1.81
CA PRO A 150 15.17 1.15 -2.86
C PRO A 150 13.64 1.01 -3.02
N PHE A 151 13.10 -0.11 -2.56
CA PHE A 151 11.65 -0.36 -2.55
C PHE A 151 10.90 0.39 -1.44
N PHE A 152 11.59 0.96 -0.44
CA PHE A 152 10.98 1.76 0.62
C PHE A 152 11.22 3.25 0.35
N MET A 153 10.16 3.95 0.03
CA MET A 153 10.22 5.31 -0.48
C MET A 153 9.29 6.25 0.28
N ILE A 154 9.60 7.54 0.20
CA ILE A 154 8.83 8.62 0.81
C ILE A 154 8.56 9.74 -0.21
N ASN A 155 7.36 10.32 -0.16
CA ASN A 155 7.05 11.58 -0.85
C ASN A 155 6.80 12.66 0.20
N VAL A 156 7.69 13.63 0.27
CA VAL A 156 7.65 14.72 1.25
C VAL A 156 6.96 15.94 0.65
N PHE A 157 5.82 16.34 1.23
CA PHE A 157 5.07 17.55 0.84
C PHE A 157 5.49 18.76 1.67
N ASP A 158 5.74 18.55 2.96
CA ASP A 158 6.25 19.55 3.89
C ASP A 158 7.37 18.95 4.75
N GLY A 159 8.59 19.35 4.46
CA GLY A 159 9.78 18.92 5.19
C GLY A 159 9.93 19.50 6.60
N SER A 160 9.07 20.46 7.00
CA SER A 160 9.16 21.09 8.33
C SER A 160 8.93 20.11 9.49
N ASN A 161 8.20 19.02 9.23
CA ASN A 161 7.92 17.96 10.20
C ASN A 161 8.98 16.82 10.21
N MET A 162 9.94 16.86 9.28
CA MET A 162 10.98 15.85 9.21
C MET A 162 12.00 16.04 10.35
N LYS A 163 12.33 14.95 11.02
CA LYS A 163 13.39 14.95 12.03
C LYS A 163 14.74 14.71 11.34
N ASN A 164 15.76 15.48 11.68
CA ASN A 164 17.13 15.26 11.18
C ASN A 164 17.84 14.19 12.02
N LYS A 165 17.24 13.01 12.13
CA LYS A 165 17.78 11.86 12.85
C LYS A 165 17.19 10.56 12.31
N ARG A 166 17.93 9.48 12.52
CA ARG A 166 17.52 8.12 12.15
C ARG A 166 16.19 7.76 12.77
N GLY A 167 15.30 7.19 11.94
CA GLY A 167 14.00 6.67 12.34
C GLY A 167 13.66 5.36 11.65
N VAL A 168 12.87 4.54 12.31
CA VAL A 168 12.36 3.29 11.76
C VAL A 168 10.85 3.41 11.57
N PHE A 169 10.39 3.24 10.34
CA PHE A 169 8.96 3.22 10.03
C PHE A 169 8.36 1.85 10.34
N HIS A 170 7.24 1.86 11.02
CA HIS A 170 6.42 0.70 11.35
C HIS A 170 5.08 0.80 10.63
N ASN A 171 4.74 -0.26 9.90
CA ASN A 171 3.40 -0.42 9.35
C ASN A 171 2.38 -0.58 10.49
N PRO A 172 1.08 -0.30 10.24
CA PRO A 172 0.04 -0.67 11.19
C PRO A 172 -0.05 -2.19 11.38
N GLU A 173 -0.45 -2.63 12.58
CA GLU A 173 -0.51 -4.04 12.98
C GLU A 173 -1.31 -4.93 12.00
N VAL A 174 -2.32 -4.39 11.35
CA VAL A 174 -3.14 -5.11 10.36
C VAL A 174 -2.35 -5.62 9.15
N PHE A 175 -1.11 -5.14 8.95
CA PHE A 175 -0.20 -5.66 7.94
C PHE A 175 0.62 -6.87 8.42
N ASN A 176 0.61 -7.16 9.73
CA ASN A 176 1.23 -8.36 10.32
C ASN A 176 0.27 -9.54 10.16
N VAL A 177 0.34 -10.22 9.04
CA VAL A 177 -0.63 -11.22 8.60
C VAL A 177 -0.19 -12.63 9.00
N ASP A 178 -1.08 -13.40 9.62
CA ASP A 178 -0.91 -14.85 9.80
C ASP A 178 -1.38 -15.60 8.55
N GLU A 179 -0.50 -16.44 7.98
CA GLU A 179 -0.81 -17.22 6.77
C GLU A 179 -2.01 -18.16 6.94
N GLY A 180 -2.18 -18.73 8.14
CA GLY A 180 -3.29 -19.62 8.43
C GLY A 180 -4.63 -18.89 8.40
N GLU A 181 -4.67 -17.64 8.85
CA GLU A 181 -5.87 -16.81 8.78
C GLU A 181 -6.20 -16.44 7.33
N VAL A 182 -5.20 -16.13 6.51
CA VAL A 182 -5.40 -15.92 5.07
C VAL A 182 -5.92 -17.17 4.38
N ASP A 183 -5.38 -18.35 4.72
CA ASP A 183 -5.83 -19.63 4.16
C ASP A 183 -7.29 -19.93 4.49
N GLU A 184 -7.77 -19.54 5.67
CA GLU A 184 -9.19 -19.64 6.04
C GLU A 184 -10.04 -18.64 5.27
N PHE A 185 -9.58 -17.38 5.17
CA PHE A 185 -10.28 -16.33 4.43
C PHE A 185 -10.36 -16.63 2.93
N ASP A 186 -9.31 -17.21 2.35
CA ASP A 186 -9.28 -17.63 0.94
C ASP A 186 -10.39 -18.63 0.57
N LYS A 187 -10.96 -19.36 1.56
CA LYS A 187 -12.07 -20.31 1.31
C LYS A 187 -13.39 -19.61 0.96
N GLU A 188 -13.51 -18.33 1.21
CA GLU A 188 -14.67 -17.52 0.80
C GLU A 188 -14.64 -17.17 -0.70
N PHE A 189 -13.51 -17.41 -1.36
CA PHE A 189 -13.28 -17.10 -2.78
C PHE A 189 -13.16 -18.36 -3.63
N GLU A 190 -13.25 -18.19 -4.95
CA GLU A 190 -12.99 -19.28 -5.88
C GLU A 190 -11.58 -19.86 -5.68
N TYR A 191 -11.49 -21.19 -5.61
CA TYR A 191 -10.21 -21.88 -5.39
C TYR A 191 -9.18 -21.53 -6.48
N ARG A 192 -7.96 -21.22 -6.05
CA ARG A 192 -6.78 -21.03 -6.90
C ARG A 192 -5.58 -21.73 -6.31
N GLU A 193 -4.76 -22.28 -7.17
CA GLU A 193 -3.50 -22.92 -6.74
C GLU A 193 -2.47 -21.89 -6.31
N LYS A 194 -1.89 -22.09 -5.12
CA LYS A 194 -0.75 -21.31 -4.62
C LYS A 194 0.53 -21.90 -5.20
N LEU A 195 1.27 -21.09 -5.96
CA LEU A 195 2.49 -21.51 -6.65
C LEU A 195 3.72 -20.87 -6.02
N VAL A 196 4.76 -21.68 -5.81
CA VAL A 196 6.10 -21.21 -5.45
C VAL A 196 6.86 -20.94 -6.74
N LEU A 197 7.23 -19.67 -6.97
CA LEU A 197 7.89 -19.21 -8.19
C LEU A 197 9.24 -18.56 -7.85
N ASP A 198 10.22 -18.74 -8.73
CA ASP A 198 11.58 -18.16 -8.55
C ASP A 198 11.59 -16.62 -8.54
N SER A 199 10.53 -15.99 -9.07
CA SER A 199 10.35 -14.53 -9.13
C SER A 199 9.77 -13.93 -7.84
N GLN A 200 9.34 -14.75 -6.89
CA GLN A 200 8.77 -14.29 -5.62
C GLN A 200 9.87 -13.80 -4.68
N LEU A 201 9.48 -12.92 -3.76
CA LEU A 201 10.39 -12.45 -2.72
C LEU A 201 10.87 -13.66 -1.90
N LYS A 202 12.18 -13.75 -1.70
CA LYS A 202 12.72 -14.68 -0.71
C LYS A 202 12.41 -14.10 0.67
N GLU A 203 12.04 -14.95 1.61
CA GLU A 203 11.90 -14.54 3.01
C GLU A 203 13.12 -13.72 3.43
N LEU A 204 12.87 -12.52 3.96
CA LEU A 204 13.91 -11.65 4.50
C LEU A 204 14.35 -12.15 5.87
#